data_14b85672380315dc2d9875e43315885d
#
_entry.id   14b85672380315dc2d9875e43315885d
#
_cell.length_a   1.000
_cell.length_b   1.000
_cell.length_c   1.000
_cell.angle_alpha   90.00
_cell.angle_beta   90.00
_cell.angle_gamma   90.00
#
_symmetry.space_group_name_H-M   'P 1'
#
loop_
_entity.id
_entity.type
_entity.pdbx_description
1 polymer ?
#
loop_
_entity_poly.entity_id
_entity_poly.type
_entity_poly.pdbx_seq_one_letter_code
_entity_poly.pdbx_strand_id
1 'polypeptide(L)'
;DYIKDPEGAAEGGRVYESTNMPTVMNTATSRNTDSYVFLTQRYKLGFHRDLPQQENDTLPPQQEFVPVTSFIHTMQVEWTKRKFTSNDQLKDYYQNTYIKPGQPYVVDDSTSYIGIKNTFGISLLEGFNKYAKAGVTAFISHKLSKYELMNADSVNRDHYTENEFFVGGELAKRQGKVLHYHAIGEVGLLGKAIGQFNVKGDIDLNFRLGKDTVSLIARASVSNTLPSFYMRHYHSKHFYWDNDNMDKEFRTRIEGELNIDRWKTHLKAGVENIKNYTYFNQQAVPEQFGGNIQVVSATLAQDFRLGILHLDNEVTWQKSSNSTVLPLPTLSLYHNLYLDFKLA
;
A
#
# COMPACT_ATOMS: atom_id res chain seq x y z
N ASP A 1 -19.82 9.07 -16.08
CA ASP A 1 -19.52 10.48 -16.29
C ASP A 1 -20.46 11.36 -15.48
N TYR A 2 -19.86 12.17 -14.59
CA TYR A 2 -20.63 13.11 -13.77
C TYR A 2 -20.86 14.46 -14.44
N ILE A 3 -20.27 14.67 -15.63
CA ILE A 3 -20.39 15.90 -16.40
C ILE A 3 -21.59 15.77 -17.34
N LYS A 4 -22.48 16.77 -17.33
CA LYS A 4 -23.74 16.76 -18.09
C LYS A 4 -23.58 16.73 -19.61
N ASP A 5 -22.51 17.24 -20.13
CA ASP A 5 -22.20 17.34 -21.54
C ASP A 5 -20.69 17.32 -21.73
N PRO A 6 -20.05 16.13 -21.60
CA PRO A 6 -18.60 16.02 -21.71
C PRO A 6 -18.08 16.37 -23.11
N GLU A 7 -18.88 16.13 -24.18
CA GLU A 7 -18.51 16.46 -25.56
C GLU A 7 -18.67 17.96 -25.80
N GLY A 8 -19.76 18.58 -25.38
CA GLY A 8 -19.99 20.01 -25.52
C GLY A 8 -19.01 20.84 -24.66
N ALA A 9 -18.55 20.34 -23.52
CA ALA A 9 -17.51 20.99 -22.73
C ALA A 9 -16.13 20.94 -23.44
N ALA A 10 -15.88 19.93 -24.28
CA ALA A 10 -14.63 19.75 -25.01
C ALA A 10 -14.66 20.46 -26.39
N GLU A 11 -15.79 20.44 -27.09
CA GLU A 11 -15.89 20.93 -28.49
C GLU A 11 -16.45 22.35 -28.60
N GLY A 12 -17.23 22.80 -27.63
CA GLY A 12 -18.03 24.04 -27.76
C GLY A 12 -17.29 25.35 -27.44
N GLY A 13 -15.98 25.35 -27.19
CA GLY A 13 -15.21 26.55 -26.89
C GLY A 13 -15.62 27.26 -25.59
N ARG A 14 -16.51 26.70 -24.77
CA ARG A 14 -16.85 27.15 -23.43
C ARG A 14 -15.92 26.52 -22.44
N VAL A 15 -14.91 27.24 -22.02
CA VAL A 15 -14.10 26.84 -20.86
C VAL A 15 -14.93 27.11 -19.60
N TYR A 16 -15.49 26.04 -19.02
CA TYR A 16 -16.09 26.14 -17.70
C TYR A 16 -14.95 26.17 -16.65
N GLU A 17 -15.01 27.15 -15.77
CA GLU A 17 -14.23 27.03 -14.51
C GLU A 17 -14.67 25.75 -13.79
N SER A 18 -13.74 25.07 -13.16
CA SER A 18 -13.99 23.77 -12.48
C SER A 18 -15.14 23.81 -11.47
N THR A 19 -15.40 24.98 -10.87
CA THR A 19 -16.50 25.24 -9.93
C THR A 19 -17.86 25.38 -10.61
N ASN A 20 -17.91 25.70 -11.90
CA ASN A 20 -19.14 26.00 -12.66
C ASN A 20 -19.46 24.92 -13.69
N MET A 21 -18.70 23.84 -13.73
CA MET A 21 -18.93 22.74 -14.66
C MET A 21 -20.26 22.04 -14.34
N PRO A 22 -21.21 21.95 -15.29
CA PRO A 22 -22.49 21.30 -15.02
C PRO A 22 -22.29 19.81 -14.79
N THR A 23 -22.77 19.31 -13.66
CA THR A 23 -22.69 17.89 -13.28
C THR A 23 -24.06 17.23 -13.33
N VAL A 24 -24.08 15.91 -13.52
CA VAL A 24 -25.28 15.09 -13.50
C VAL A 24 -25.83 14.95 -12.08
N MET A 25 -24.95 14.91 -11.09
CA MET A 25 -25.28 14.80 -9.66
C MET A 25 -24.97 16.10 -8.94
N ASN A 26 -26.00 16.76 -8.41
CA ASN A 26 -25.86 18.05 -7.72
C ASN A 26 -26.05 17.92 -6.19
N THR A 27 -26.71 16.87 -5.73
CA THR A 27 -27.01 16.63 -4.31
C THR A 27 -26.23 15.43 -3.75
N ALA A 28 -25.36 14.83 -4.55
CA ALA A 28 -24.60 13.67 -4.14
C ALA A 28 -23.51 14.06 -3.13
N THR A 29 -23.44 13.32 -2.03
CA THR A 29 -22.40 13.44 -1.02
C THR A 29 -21.77 12.08 -0.76
N SER A 30 -20.44 12.00 -0.88
CA SER A 30 -19.66 10.83 -0.49
C SER A 30 -18.79 11.18 0.70
N ARG A 31 -19.01 10.48 1.82
CA ARG A 31 -18.23 10.65 3.04
C ARG A 31 -17.54 9.34 3.40
N ASN A 32 -16.24 9.38 3.58
CA ASN A 32 -15.44 8.30 4.14
C ASN A 32 -14.82 8.78 5.46
N THR A 33 -14.87 7.94 6.49
CA THR A 33 -14.26 8.20 7.78
C THR A 33 -13.43 6.99 8.16
N ASP A 34 -12.12 7.18 8.22
CA ASP A 34 -11.17 6.15 8.62
C ASP A 34 -10.51 6.57 9.93
N SER A 35 -10.39 5.62 10.83
CA SER A 35 -9.70 5.82 12.10
C SER A 35 -8.93 4.57 12.47
N TYR A 36 -7.77 4.74 13.08
CA TYR A 36 -7.00 3.61 13.56
C TYR A 36 -6.28 3.93 14.86
N VAL A 37 -6.03 2.89 15.65
CA VAL A 37 -5.19 2.92 16.83
C VAL A 37 -4.11 1.86 16.66
N PHE A 38 -2.88 2.25 16.91
CA PHE A 38 -1.73 1.38 16.83
C PHE A 38 -0.98 1.39 18.16
N LEU A 39 -0.74 0.20 18.74
CA LEU A 39 0.02 0.00 19.94
C LEU A 39 1.20 -0.94 19.65
N THR A 40 2.39 -0.52 20.01
CA THR A 40 3.59 -1.39 19.99
C THR A 40 4.19 -1.48 21.36
N GLN A 41 4.43 -2.70 21.82
CA GLN A 41 5.11 -3.02 23.06
C GLN A 41 6.33 -3.87 22.76
N ARG A 42 7.46 -3.53 23.36
CA ARG A 42 8.71 -4.27 23.18
C ARG A 42 9.40 -4.46 24.53
N TYR A 43 9.66 -5.70 24.85
CA TYR A 43 10.44 -6.07 26.02
C TYR A 43 11.76 -6.70 25.56
N LYS A 44 12.90 -6.16 26.04
CA LYS A 44 14.24 -6.60 25.64
C LYS A 44 14.89 -7.38 26.78
N LEU A 45 15.46 -8.51 26.43
CA LEU A 45 16.34 -9.30 27.29
C LEU A 45 17.78 -9.17 26.81
N GLY A 46 18.73 -9.05 27.76
CA GLY A 46 20.13 -8.87 27.42
C GLY A 46 21.00 -8.96 28.68
N PHE A 47 22.22 -8.51 28.55
CA PHE A 47 23.21 -8.45 29.63
C PHE A 47 23.87 -7.08 29.66
N HIS A 48 24.52 -6.77 30.79
CA HIS A 48 25.33 -5.56 30.90
C HIS A 48 26.79 -5.92 30.56
N ARG A 49 27.42 -5.06 29.79
CA ARG A 49 28.84 -5.16 29.40
C ARG A 49 29.56 -3.90 29.85
N ASP A 50 30.72 -4.10 30.45
CA ASP A 50 31.58 -2.99 30.82
C ASP A 50 32.17 -2.32 29.58
N LEU A 51 32.12 -0.99 29.54
CA LEU A 51 32.76 -0.21 28.50
C LEU A 51 34.29 -0.15 28.74
N PRO A 52 35.09 -0.08 27.65
CA PRO A 52 36.54 0.09 27.79
C PRO A 52 36.83 1.36 28.58
N GLN A 53 37.58 1.24 29.67
CA GLN A 53 38.10 2.38 30.46
C GLN A 53 39.41 2.89 29.87
N GLN A 54 39.67 4.19 29.98
CA GLN A 54 40.98 4.76 29.72
C GLN A 54 41.90 4.42 30.90
N GLU A 55 43.19 4.18 30.63
CA GLU A 55 44.19 3.70 31.63
C GLU A 55 44.33 4.56 32.89
N ASN A 56 43.79 5.77 32.94
CA ASN A 56 43.85 6.69 34.09
C ASN A 56 42.49 7.02 34.71
N ASP A 57 41.42 6.27 34.37
CA ASP A 57 40.10 6.52 34.91
C ASP A 57 39.90 5.81 36.25
N THR A 58 39.69 6.61 37.30
CA THR A 58 39.47 6.11 38.69
C THR A 58 37.98 5.87 38.99
N LEU A 59 37.10 6.14 38.03
CA LEU A 59 35.67 5.90 38.20
C LEU A 59 35.34 4.42 37.95
N PRO A 60 34.28 3.88 38.58
CA PRO A 60 33.82 2.52 38.25
C PRO A 60 33.46 2.38 36.78
N PRO A 61 33.68 1.20 36.14
CA PRO A 61 33.38 1.00 34.72
C PRO A 61 31.93 1.29 34.43
N GLN A 62 31.71 2.10 33.39
CA GLN A 62 30.37 2.34 32.88
C GLN A 62 29.86 1.07 32.20
N GLN A 63 28.62 0.71 32.48
CA GLN A 63 27.98 -0.47 31.92
C GLN A 63 26.99 -0.08 30.83
N GLU A 64 27.07 -0.76 29.71
CA GLU A 64 26.11 -0.66 28.64
C GLU A 64 25.20 -1.90 28.62
N PHE A 65 23.89 -1.71 28.55
CA PHE A 65 22.95 -2.83 28.35
C PHE A 65 22.97 -3.28 26.91
N VAL A 66 23.37 -4.54 26.67
CA VAL A 66 23.41 -5.17 25.36
C VAL A 66 22.19 -6.08 25.19
N PRO A 67 21.17 -5.68 24.42
CA PRO A 67 20.01 -6.51 24.19
C PRO A 67 20.34 -7.66 23.23
N VAL A 68 19.90 -8.87 23.56
CA VAL A 68 20.09 -10.10 22.77
C VAL A 68 18.79 -10.52 22.11
N THR A 69 17.72 -10.55 22.89
CA THR A 69 16.38 -11.00 22.44
C THR A 69 15.35 -9.93 22.76
N SER A 70 14.33 -9.82 21.93
CA SER A 70 13.20 -8.97 22.24
C SER A 70 11.88 -9.68 21.95
N PHE A 71 10.93 -9.51 22.85
CA PHE A 71 9.53 -9.88 22.66
C PHE A 71 8.79 -8.65 22.17
N ILE A 72 8.01 -8.83 21.11
CA ILE A 72 7.32 -7.74 20.44
C ILE A 72 5.83 -8.10 20.38
N HIS A 73 4.98 -7.18 20.82
CA HIS A 73 3.56 -7.25 20.58
C HIS A 73 3.13 -5.97 19.88
N THR A 74 2.39 -6.14 18.78
CA THR A 74 1.71 -5.03 18.10
C THR A 74 0.23 -5.31 18.03
N MET A 75 -0.56 -4.30 18.35
CA MET A 75 -2.00 -4.31 18.17
C MET A 75 -2.40 -3.14 17.28
N GLN A 76 -3.18 -3.43 16.28
CA GLN A 76 -3.79 -2.44 15.41
C GLN A 76 -5.30 -2.64 15.42
N VAL A 77 -6.03 -1.56 15.69
CA VAL A 77 -7.47 -1.50 15.56
C VAL A 77 -7.79 -0.43 14.54
N GLU A 78 -8.56 -0.77 13.54
CA GLU A 78 -9.01 0.13 12.48
C GLU A 78 -10.51 0.06 12.33
N TRP A 79 -11.14 1.18 12.03
CA TRP A 79 -12.54 1.21 11.69
C TRP A 79 -12.80 2.25 10.61
N THR A 80 -13.60 1.82 9.64
CA THR A 80 -13.98 2.63 8.48
C THR A 80 -15.48 2.68 8.37
N LYS A 81 -16.01 3.85 8.06
CA LYS A 81 -17.40 4.03 7.69
C LYS A 81 -17.48 4.85 6.43
N ARG A 82 -18.14 4.31 5.42
CA ARG A 82 -18.47 5.02 4.20
C ARG A 82 -19.98 5.26 4.12
N LYS A 83 -20.35 6.47 3.72
CA LYS A 83 -21.74 6.83 3.44
C LYS A 83 -21.79 7.58 2.11
N PHE A 84 -22.73 7.16 1.24
CA PHE A 84 -23.04 7.86 0.00
C PHE A 84 -24.52 8.19 -0.02
N THR A 85 -24.85 9.46 -0.20
CA THR A 85 -26.25 9.93 -0.29
C THR A 85 -26.45 10.75 -1.52
N SER A 86 -27.62 10.62 -2.17
CA SER A 86 -28.05 11.49 -3.26
C SER A 86 -29.58 11.56 -3.31
N ASN A 87 -30.08 12.76 -3.57
CA ASN A 87 -31.49 13.01 -3.84
C ASN A 87 -31.72 13.36 -5.31
N ASP A 88 -30.70 13.20 -6.16
CA ASP A 88 -30.80 13.49 -7.57
C ASP A 88 -31.71 12.49 -8.27
N GLN A 89 -32.61 13.00 -9.13
CA GLN A 89 -33.54 12.17 -9.89
C GLN A 89 -32.89 11.68 -11.19
N LEU A 90 -32.08 10.65 -11.06
CA LEU A 90 -31.28 10.07 -12.15
C LEU A 90 -32.01 8.89 -12.81
N LYS A 91 -33.05 9.20 -13.57
CA LYS A 91 -34.01 8.20 -14.07
C LYS A 91 -33.39 7.10 -14.94
N ASP A 92 -32.40 7.38 -15.71
CA ASP A 92 -31.77 6.44 -16.65
C ASP A 92 -30.24 6.35 -16.51
N TYR A 93 -29.71 6.88 -15.41
CA TYR A 93 -28.27 6.92 -15.17
C TYR A 93 -27.72 5.58 -14.68
N TYR A 94 -28.45 4.92 -13.78
CA TYR A 94 -28.08 3.61 -13.26
C TYR A 94 -28.87 2.51 -13.96
N GLN A 95 -28.17 1.45 -14.42
CA GLN A 95 -28.80 0.32 -15.12
C GLN A 95 -29.66 -0.53 -14.19
N ASN A 96 -29.30 -0.63 -12.91
CA ASN A 96 -29.93 -1.52 -11.96
C ASN A 96 -30.28 -0.81 -10.64
N THR A 97 -31.31 -1.32 -9.97
CA THR A 97 -31.68 -0.91 -8.61
C THR A 97 -31.94 -2.16 -7.79
N TYR A 98 -31.05 -2.47 -6.86
CA TYR A 98 -31.08 -3.67 -6.04
C TYR A 98 -31.77 -3.46 -4.70
N ILE A 99 -31.60 -2.27 -4.11
CA ILE A 99 -32.13 -1.93 -2.79
C ILE A 99 -33.30 -0.96 -2.95
N LYS A 100 -34.45 -1.28 -2.36
CA LYS A 100 -35.74 -0.53 -2.49
C LYS A 100 -36.10 -0.25 -3.96
N PRO A 101 -36.33 -1.28 -4.78
CA PRO A 101 -36.88 -1.06 -6.08
C PRO A 101 -38.23 -0.33 -5.97
N GLY A 102 -38.48 0.66 -6.81
CA GLY A 102 -39.72 1.47 -6.77
C GLY A 102 -39.63 2.76 -5.96
N GLN A 103 -38.54 3.03 -5.22
CA GLN A 103 -38.22 4.33 -4.64
C GLN A 103 -36.94 4.88 -5.27
N PRO A 104 -37.00 5.43 -6.47
CA PRO A 104 -35.83 5.60 -7.32
C PRO A 104 -34.93 6.76 -6.91
N TYR A 105 -35.39 7.73 -6.16
CA TYR A 105 -34.74 9.03 -6.13
C TYR A 105 -33.87 9.29 -4.88
N VAL A 106 -33.93 8.42 -3.89
CA VAL A 106 -33.11 8.59 -2.70
C VAL A 106 -32.10 7.45 -2.60
N VAL A 107 -30.83 7.81 -2.67
CA VAL A 107 -29.72 6.90 -2.39
C VAL A 107 -29.21 7.22 -0.98
N ASP A 108 -29.12 6.23 -0.13
CA ASP A 108 -28.52 6.31 1.21
C ASP A 108 -27.77 5.01 1.48
N ASP A 109 -26.61 4.88 0.85
CA ASP A 109 -25.76 3.69 0.93
C ASP A 109 -24.74 3.87 2.03
N SER A 110 -24.54 2.84 2.84
CA SER A 110 -23.49 2.86 3.85
C SER A 110 -22.88 1.49 4.06
N THR A 111 -21.57 1.50 4.29
CA THR A 111 -20.79 0.33 4.67
C THR A 111 -20.00 0.65 5.93
N SER A 112 -19.77 -0.34 6.78
CA SER A 112 -18.86 -0.20 7.91
C SER A 112 -17.91 -1.39 7.99
N TYR A 113 -16.75 -1.13 8.56
CA TYR A 113 -15.70 -2.11 8.78
C TYR A 113 -15.02 -1.86 10.11
N ILE A 114 -14.72 -2.93 10.83
CA ILE A 114 -13.80 -2.92 11.97
C ILE A 114 -12.83 -4.07 11.83
N GLY A 115 -11.54 -3.77 11.97
CA GLY A 115 -10.45 -4.73 11.94
C GLY A 115 -9.61 -4.67 13.20
N ILE A 116 -9.27 -5.84 13.76
CA ILE A 116 -8.36 -5.96 14.89
C ILE A 116 -7.26 -6.92 14.48
N LYS A 117 -6.02 -6.42 14.43
CA LYS A 117 -4.84 -7.24 14.14
C LYS A 117 -3.92 -7.24 15.35
N ASN A 118 -3.55 -8.45 15.83
CA ASN A 118 -2.54 -8.66 16.84
C ASN A 118 -1.40 -9.46 16.25
N THR A 119 -0.16 -9.04 16.53
CA THR A 119 1.05 -9.74 16.11
C THR A 119 1.96 -9.90 17.31
N PHE A 120 2.39 -11.13 17.57
CA PHE A 120 3.37 -11.47 18.61
C PHE A 120 4.62 -12.02 17.93
N GLY A 121 5.77 -11.48 18.29
CA GLY A 121 7.04 -11.86 17.71
C GLY A 121 8.13 -12.02 18.77
N ILE A 122 9.08 -12.90 18.45
CA ILE A 122 10.33 -13.07 19.19
C ILE A 122 11.45 -12.77 18.21
N SER A 123 12.34 -11.86 18.58
CA SER A 123 13.45 -11.41 17.76
C SER A 123 14.77 -11.68 18.43
N LEU A 124 15.67 -12.36 17.74
CA LEU A 124 17.10 -12.39 18.06
C LEU A 124 17.75 -11.18 17.38
N LEU A 125 18.35 -10.29 18.17
CA LEU A 125 18.81 -9.00 17.68
C LEU A 125 20.19 -9.10 17.01
N GLU A 126 20.43 -8.24 16.04
CA GLU A 126 21.72 -8.09 15.38
C GLU A 126 22.75 -7.44 16.34
N GLY A 127 24.01 -7.89 16.26
CA GLY A 127 25.14 -7.16 16.84
C GLY A 127 25.41 -7.39 18.32
N PHE A 128 24.67 -8.27 19.01
CA PHE A 128 24.97 -8.57 20.42
C PHE A 128 26.31 -9.31 20.63
N ASN A 129 26.82 -9.94 19.57
CA ASN A 129 28.17 -10.50 19.52
C ASN A 129 28.71 -10.46 18.07
N LYS A 130 30.01 -10.80 17.89
CA LYS A 130 30.70 -10.77 16.58
C LYS A 130 30.13 -11.72 15.52
N TYR A 131 29.34 -12.71 15.93
CA TYR A 131 28.75 -13.71 15.02
C TYR A 131 27.32 -13.36 14.62
N ALA A 132 26.59 -12.59 15.43
CA ALA A 132 25.22 -12.17 15.17
C ALA A 132 25.18 -11.00 14.17
N LYS A 133 25.48 -11.30 12.91
CA LYS A 133 25.57 -10.31 11.82
C LYS A 133 24.21 -9.93 11.22
N ALA A 134 23.14 -10.58 11.64
CA ALA A 134 21.76 -10.28 11.24
C ALA A 134 20.81 -10.53 12.41
N GLY A 135 19.72 -9.79 12.44
CA GLY A 135 18.59 -10.04 13.32
C GLY A 135 17.61 -11.01 12.67
N VAL A 136 17.06 -11.92 13.47
CA VAL A 136 16.06 -12.90 13.03
C VAL A 136 14.84 -12.76 13.92
N THR A 137 13.66 -12.61 13.32
CA THR A 137 12.38 -12.54 14.05
C THR A 137 11.46 -13.65 13.55
N ALA A 138 10.81 -14.36 14.46
CA ALA A 138 9.68 -15.21 14.17
C ALA A 138 8.42 -14.57 14.78
N PHE A 139 7.29 -14.62 14.07
CA PHE A 139 6.06 -14.02 14.55
C PHE A 139 4.80 -14.83 14.14
N ILE A 140 3.76 -14.64 14.93
CA ILE A 140 2.40 -15.07 14.62
C ILE A 140 1.49 -13.85 14.57
N SER A 141 0.51 -13.85 13.69
CA SER A 141 -0.43 -12.74 13.53
C SER A 141 -1.85 -13.28 13.40
N HIS A 142 -2.77 -12.64 14.10
CA HIS A 142 -4.21 -12.87 13.99
C HIS A 142 -4.89 -11.56 13.59
N LYS A 143 -5.74 -11.64 12.55
CA LYS A 143 -6.59 -10.55 12.11
C LYS A 143 -8.05 -11.00 12.14
N LEU A 144 -8.87 -10.25 12.87
CA LEU A 144 -10.31 -10.34 12.88
C LEU A 144 -10.88 -9.13 12.14
N SER A 145 -11.64 -9.37 11.07
CA SER A 145 -12.32 -8.35 10.28
C SER A 145 -13.81 -8.56 10.32
N LYS A 146 -14.57 -7.51 10.65
CA LYS A 146 -16.02 -7.52 10.59
C LYS A 146 -16.50 -6.43 9.66
N TYR A 147 -17.40 -6.79 8.77
CA TYR A 147 -17.99 -5.90 7.77
C TYR A 147 -19.49 -5.90 7.89
N GLU A 148 -20.08 -4.73 7.67
CA GLU A 148 -21.52 -4.56 7.57
C GLU A 148 -21.85 -3.92 6.23
N LEU A 149 -22.71 -4.57 5.46
CA LEU A 149 -23.23 -4.08 4.20
C LEU A 149 -24.74 -3.86 4.31
N MET A 150 -25.32 -3.16 3.37
CA MET A 150 -26.78 -3.00 3.29
C MET A 150 -27.41 -4.31 2.81
N ASN A 151 -28.52 -4.71 3.45
CA ASN A 151 -29.35 -5.78 2.91
C ASN A 151 -30.29 -5.23 1.83
N ALA A 152 -30.76 -6.08 0.94
CA ALA A 152 -31.69 -5.74 -0.14
C ALA A 152 -33.02 -5.11 0.36
N ASP A 153 -33.44 -5.43 1.60
CA ASP A 153 -34.61 -4.83 2.24
C ASP A 153 -34.37 -3.40 2.73
N SER A 154 -33.12 -2.95 2.77
CA SER A 154 -32.61 -1.65 3.21
C SER A 154 -32.86 -1.31 4.70
N VAL A 155 -33.36 -2.23 5.47
CA VAL A 155 -33.61 -2.09 6.91
C VAL A 155 -32.57 -2.85 7.70
N ASN A 156 -32.33 -4.11 7.32
CA ASN A 156 -31.34 -4.97 7.94
C ASN A 156 -29.93 -4.71 7.36
N ARG A 157 -28.95 -5.30 8.01
CA ARG A 157 -27.55 -5.30 7.60
C ARG A 157 -27.07 -6.72 7.39
N ASP A 158 -26.29 -6.92 6.32
CA ASP A 158 -25.56 -8.16 6.11
C ASP A 158 -24.23 -8.06 6.84
N HIS A 159 -23.92 -9.08 7.63
CA HIS A 159 -22.74 -9.11 8.47
C HIS A 159 -21.77 -10.18 7.98
N TYR A 160 -20.53 -9.79 7.75
CA TYR A 160 -19.45 -10.69 7.34
C TYR A 160 -18.35 -10.66 8.39
N THR A 161 -17.80 -11.84 8.70
CA THR A 161 -16.68 -11.97 9.64
C THR A 161 -15.60 -12.82 9.01
N GLU A 162 -14.38 -12.27 8.94
CA GLU A 162 -13.20 -12.99 8.48
C GLU A 162 -12.18 -13.09 9.60
N ASN A 163 -11.72 -14.32 9.82
CA ASN A 163 -10.62 -14.62 10.72
C ASN A 163 -9.44 -15.11 9.90
N GLU A 164 -8.27 -14.54 10.16
CA GLU A 164 -7.05 -14.82 9.43
C GLU A 164 -5.90 -15.04 10.42
N PHE A 165 -5.20 -16.17 10.30
CA PHE A 165 -4.00 -16.49 11.06
C PHE A 165 -2.82 -16.67 10.15
N PHE A 166 -1.73 -15.97 10.46
CA PHE A 166 -0.47 -16.06 9.75
C PHE A 166 0.66 -16.44 10.70
N VAL A 167 1.64 -17.13 10.16
CA VAL A 167 2.96 -17.30 10.76
C VAL A 167 3.99 -16.73 9.80
N GLY A 168 5.00 -16.09 10.33
CA GLY A 168 6.01 -15.45 9.50
C GLY A 168 7.35 -15.34 10.19
N GLY A 169 8.31 -14.85 9.39
CA GLY A 169 9.66 -14.58 9.82
C GLY A 169 10.24 -13.37 9.12
N GLU A 170 11.20 -12.75 9.77
CA GLU A 170 11.98 -11.63 9.27
C GLU A 170 13.46 -11.90 9.49
N LEU A 171 14.26 -11.59 8.47
CA LEU A 171 15.71 -11.56 8.51
C LEU A 171 16.16 -10.16 8.12
N ALA A 172 16.91 -9.48 8.99
CA ALA A 172 17.35 -8.12 8.71
C ALA A 172 18.80 -7.89 9.16
N LYS A 173 19.56 -7.25 8.27
CA LYS A 173 20.87 -6.70 8.60
C LYS A 173 20.81 -5.20 8.37
N ARG A 174 20.85 -4.45 9.46
CA ARG A 174 20.72 -2.99 9.47
C ARG A 174 22.01 -2.27 9.84
N GLN A 175 22.96 -3.00 10.46
CA GLN A 175 24.25 -2.45 10.88
C GLN A 175 25.28 -2.60 9.77
N GLY A 176 26.23 -1.65 9.74
CA GLY A 176 27.29 -1.58 8.75
C GLY A 176 27.11 -0.41 7.81
N LYS A 177 28.05 -0.22 6.87
CA LYS A 177 28.05 0.93 5.95
C LYS A 177 27.82 0.53 4.49
N VAL A 178 28.05 -0.73 4.15
CA VAL A 178 28.11 -1.18 2.76
C VAL A 178 26.90 -2.02 2.37
N LEU A 179 26.52 -2.98 3.19
CA LEU A 179 25.47 -3.94 2.87
C LEU A 179 24.40 -3.94 3.93
N HIS A 180 23.19 -3.60 3.55
CA HIS A 180 21.96 -3.83 4.31
C HIS A 180 21.06 -4.77 3.54
N TYR A 181 20.32 -5.59 4.23
CA TYR A 181 19.28 -6.40 3.62
C TYR A 181 18.13 -6.64 4.59
N HIS A 182 16.98 -6.84 4.03
CA HIS A 182 15.78 -7.15 4.78
C HIS A 182 14.96 -8.16 3.98
N ALA A 183 14.49 -9.21 4.62
CA ALA A 183 13.56 -10.17 4.05
C ALA A 183 12.50 -10.50 5.09
N ILE A 184 11.24 -10.45 4.70
CA ILE A 184 10.09 -10.81 5.53
C ILE A 184 9.15 -11.70 4.73
N GLY A 185 8.65 -12.74 5.37
CA GLY A 185 7.66 -13.64 4.78
C GLY A 185 6.62 -14.05 5.80
N GLU A 186 5.39 -14.21 5.33
CA GLU A 186 4.28 -14.76 6.11
C GLU A 186 3.43 -15.69 5.24
N VAL A 187 2.88 -16.72 5.87
CA VAL A 187 1.96 -17.67 5.25
C VAL A 187 0.71 -17.81 6.10
N GLY A 188 -0.43 -17.87 5.44
CA GLY A 188 -1.74 -18.03 6.08
C GLY A 188 -2.02 -19.48 6.43
N LEU A 189 -2.33 -19.73 7.70
CA LEU A 189 -2.55 -21.07 8.23
C LEU A 189 -4.02 -21.43 8.42
N LEU A 190 -4.84 -20.47 8.86
CA LEU A 190 -6.23 -20.74 9.24
C LEU A 190 -7.17 -19.64 8.72
N GLY A 191 -8.45 -19.99 8.57
CA GLY A 191 -9.52 -19.08 8.16
C GLY A 191 -9.40 -18.65 6.70
N LYS A 192 -9.73 -17.41 6.41
CA LYS A 192 -9.61 -16.84 5.06
C LYS A 192 -8.15 -16.70 4.60
N ALA A 193 -7.19 -16.84 5.52
CA ALA A 193 -5.77 -16.77 5.19
C ALA A 193 -5.22 -18.03 4.51
N ILE A 194 -5.92 -19.18 4.57
CA ILE A 194 -5.42 -20.45 4.01
C ILE A 194 -4.98 -20.29 2.55
N GLY A 195 -3.73 -20.67 2.28
CA GLY A 195 -3.11 -20.59 0.95
C GLY A 195 -2.71 -19.17 0.52
N GLN A 196 -2.88 -18.16 1.37
CA GLN A 196 -2.28 -16.85 1.18
C GLN A 196 -0.84 -16.86 1.67
N PHE A 197 0.00 -16.12 0.99
CA PHE A 197 1.36 -15.84 1.46
C PHE A 197 1.84 -14.51 0.89
N ASN A 198 2.83 -13.92 1.56
CA ASN A 198 3.49 -12.71 1.13
C ASN A 198 4.96 -12.76 1.55
N VAL A 199 5.85 -12.69 0.59
CA VAL A 199 7.31 -12.65 0.81
C VAL A 199 7.88 -11.43 0.12
N LYS A 200 8.65 -10.63 0.85
CA LYS A 200 9.33 -9.44 0.34
C LYS A 200 10.77 -9.45 0.80
N GLY A 201 11.65 -8.97 -0.06
CA GLY A 201 13.05 -8.79 0.28
C GLY A 201 13.64 -7.61 -0.45
N ASP A 202 14.58 -6.97 0.20
CA ASP A 202 15.40 -5.91 -0.36
C ASP A 202 16.87 -6.07 0.06
N ILE A 203 17.75 -5.63 -0.83
CA ILE A 203 19.19 -5.55 -0.60
C ILE A 203 19.61 -4.15 -1.02
N ASP A 204 20.32 -3.46 -0.13
CA ASP A 204 20.89 -2.14 -0.35
C ASP A 204 22.44 -2.24 -0.24
N LEU A 205 23.09 -1.93 -1.34
CA LEU A 205 24.55 -1.90 -1.47
C LEU A 205 25.01 -0.45 -1.63
N ASN A 206 25.72 0.05 -0.61
CA ASN A 206 26.30 1.38 -0.60
C ASN A 206 27.81 1.29 -0.85
N PHE A 207 28.32 1.89 -1.90
CA PHE A 207 29.72 1.88 -2.23
C PHE A 207 30.20 3.24 -2.78
N ARG A 208 31.51 3.43 -2.76
CA ARG A 208 32.13 4.63 -3.30
C ARG A 208 32.64 4.36 -4.73
N LEU A 209 32.21 5.20 -5.66
CA LEU A 209 32.73 5.25 -7.01
C LEU A 209 33.54 6.55 -7.17
N GLY A 210 34.85 6.48 -6.96
CA GLY A 210 35.72 7.66 -6.87
C GLY A 210 35.41 8.49 -5.63
N LYS A 211 34.90 9.71 -5.82
CA LYS A 211 34.49 10.63 -4.73
C LYS A 211 33.00 10.55 -4.42
N ASP A 212 32.23 9.80 -5.19
CA ASP A 212 30.79 9.72 -5.12
C ASP A 212 30.32 8.53 -4.33
N THR A 213 29.23 8.69 -3.58
CA THR A 213 28.48 7.59 -2.95
C THR A 213 27.41 7.14 -3.94
N VAL A 214 27.39 5.84 -4.21
CA VAL A 214 26.41 5.19 -5.07
C VAL A 214 25.69 4.14 -4.23
N SER A 215 24.37 4.14 -4.31
CA SER A 215 23.51 3.11 -3.72
C SER A 215 22.85 2.31 -4.82
N LEU A 216 22.96 0.99 -4.74
CA LEU A 216 22.26 0.04 -5.58
C LEU A 216 21.29 -0.75 -4.71
N ILE A 217 20.00 -0.64 -5.01
CA ILE A 217 18.95 -1.31 -4.26
C ILE A 217 18.26 -2.31 -5.20
N ALA A 218 18.15 -3.56 -4.76
CA ALA A 218 17.34 -4.56 -5.42
C ALA A 218 16.18 -4.96 -4.50
N ARG A 219 14.97 -5.02 -5.05
CA ARG A 219 13.76 -5.44 -4.33
C ARG A 219 13.08 -6.58 -5.07
N ALA A 220 12.61 -7.56 -4.34
CA ALA A 220 11.80 -8.63 -4.89
C ALA A 220 10.61 -8.92 -3.98
N SER A 221 9.47 -9.23 -4.56
CA SER A 221 8.31 -9.70 -3.81
C SER A 221 7.54 -10.76 -4.56
N VAL A 222 6.97 -11.68 -3.80
CA VAL A 222 6.03 -12.70 -4.30
C VAL A 222 4.88 -12.77 -3.32
N SER A 223 3.66 -12.72 -3.83
CA SER A 223 2.46 -12.83 -3.00
C SER A 223 1.36 -13.61 -3.69
N ASN A 224 0.52 -14.25 -2.89
CA ASN A 224 -0.70 -14.93 -3.31
C ASN A 224 -1.78 -14.56 -2.31
N THR A 225 -2.67 -13.63 -2.66
CA THR A 225 -3.62 -13.03 -1.73
C THR A 225 -5.02 -12.98 -2.30
N LEU A 226 -6.02 -13.13 -1.46
CA LEU A 226 -7.41 -12.91 -1.88
C LEU A 226 -7.59 -11.44 -2.30
N PRO A 227 -8.43 -11.17 -3.31
CA PRO A 227 -8.91 -9.83 -3.59
C PRO A 227 -9.52 -9.19 -2.33
N SER A 228 -9.49 -7.87 -2.25
CA SER A 228 -10.04 -7.15 -1.10
C SER A 228 -11.51 -7.51 -0.85
N PHE A 229 -11.96 -7.39 0.39
CA PHE A 229 -13.34 -7.72 0.75
C PHE A 229 -14.36 -7.02 -0.15
N TYR A 230 -14.20 -5.73 -0.42
CA TYR A 230 -15.14 -4.98 -1.25
C TYR A 230 -15.08 -5.29 -2.75
N MET A 231 -14.07 -5.95 -3.24
CA MET A 231 -14.08 -6.57 -4.58
C MET A 231 -14.88 -7.88 -4.59
N ARG A 232 -14.94 -8.58 -3.47
CA ARG A 232 -15.71 -9.81 -3.32
C ARG A 232 -17.16 -9.58 -2.93
N HIS A 233 -17.42 -8.62 -2.06
CA HIS A 233 -18.76 -8.31 -1.54
C HIS A 233 -18.98 -6.81 -1.50
N TYR A 234 -20.06 -6.35 -2.10
CA TYR A 234 -20.47 -4.96 -2.02
C TYR A 234 -21.97 -4.83 -2.26
N HIS A 235 -22.67 -4.16 -1.36
CA HIS A 235 -24.11 -3.97 -1.42
C HIS A 235 -24.43 -2.47 -1.33
N SER A 236 -25.00 -1.95 -2.39
CA SER A 236 -25.50 -0.58 -2.47
C SER A 236 -26.77 -0.55 -3.31
N LYS A 237 -27.43 0.59 -3.36
CA LYS A 237 -28.68 0.72 -4.12
C LYS A 237 -28.53 0.32 -5.59
N HIS A 238 -27.44 0.69 -6.23
CA HIS A 238 -27.23 0.52 -7.66
C HIS A 238 -26.12 -0.46 -8.03
N PHE A 239 -25.33 -0.90 -7.07
CA PHE A 239 -24.24 -1.84 -7.26
C PHE A 239 -24.33 -2.95 -6.22
N TYR A 240 -24.40 -4.18 -6.69
CA TYR A 240 -24.55 -5.35 -5.81
C TYR A 240 -23.78 -6.53 -6.39
N TRP A 241 -22.86 -7.09 -5.61
CA TRP A 241 -22.15 -8.31 -5.96
C TRP A 241 -21.70 -9.10 -4.74
N ASP A 242 -21.68 -10.41 -4.91
CA ASP A 242 -21.14 -11.40 -3.99
C ASP A 242 -20.31 -12.40 -4.79
N ASN A 243 -19.00 -12.24 -4.77
CA ASN A 243 -18.04 -12.96 -5.58
C ASN A 243 -17.16 -13.88 -4.69
N ASP A 244 -17.78 -14.83 -4.02
CA ASP A 244 -17.10 -15.77 -3.12
C ASP A 244 -16.07 -16.68 -3.81
N ASN A 245 -16.20 -16.87 -5.12
CA ASN A 245 -15.40 -17.80 -5.92
C ASN A 245 -14.20 -17.14 -6.60
N MET A 246 -13.84 -15.92 -6.23
CA MET A 246 -12.64 -15.28 -6.77
C MET A 246 -11.39 -16.03 -6.34
N ASP A 247 -10.52 -16.31 -7.31
CA ASP A 247 -9.20 -16.88 -7.08
C ASP A 247 -8.28 -15.86 -6.38
N LYS A 248 -7.23 -16.37 -5.75
CA LYS A 248 -6.17 -15.53 -5.22
C LYS A 248 -5.38 -14.89 -6.35
N GLU A 249 -5.06 -13.62 -6.20
CA GLU A 249 -4.13 -12.92 -7.07
C GLU A 249 -2.71 -13.33 -6.75
N PHE A 250 -2.02 -13.92 -7.73
CA PHE A 250 -0.60 -14.22 -7.61
C PHE A 250 0.22 -13.12 -8.27
N ARG A 251 1.11 -12.49 -7.50
CA ARG A 251 1.97 -11.38 -7.95
C ARG A 251 3.43 -11.70 -7.71
N THR A 252 4.26 -11.41 -8.70
CA THR A 252 5.72 -11.39 -8.57
C THR A 252 6.24 -10.06 -9.07
N ARG A 253 7.13 -9.42 -8.31
CA ARG A 253 7.76 -8.15 -8.70
C ARG A 253 9.25 -8.19 -8.40
N ILE A 254 10.04 -7.74 -9.36
CA ILE A 254 11.47 -7.51 -9.21
C ILE A 254 11.76 -6.08 -9.65
N GLU A 255 12.54 -5.37 -8.87
CA GLU A 255 12.86 -3.96 -9.08
C GLU A 255 14.32 -3.70 -8.71
N GLY A 256 15.01 -2.93 -9.54
CA GLY A 256 16.34 -2.40 -9.29
C GLY A 256 16.31 -0.87 -9.26
N GLU A 257 17.10 -0.28 -8.37
CA GLU A 257 17.23 1.17 -8.21
C GLU A 257 18.71 1.53 -8.03
N LEU A 258 19.15 2.53 -8.77
CA LEU A 258 20.49 3.10 -8.72
C LEU A 258 20.39 4.57 -8.33
N ASN A 259 21.03 4.95 -7.22
CA ASN A 259 21.08 6.31 -6.73
C ASN A 259 22.51 6.86 -6.77
N ILE A 260 22.68 8.03 -7.35
CA ILE A 260 23.95 8.75 -7.43
C ILE A 260 23.73 10.13 -6.82
N ASP A 261 24.00 10.25 -5.52
CA ASP A 261 23.65 11.42 -4.71
C ASP A 261 24.25 12.73 -5.23
N ARG A 262 25.50 12.70 -5.66
CA ARG A 262 26.19 13.88 -6.18
C ARG A 262 25.53 14.45 -7.44
N TRP A 263 25.06 13.57 -8.30
CA TRP A 263 24.42 13.95 -9.55
C TRP A 263 22.93 14.17 -9.40
N LYS A 264 22.39 13.88 -8.20
CA LYS A 264 20.93 13.93 -7.97
C LYS A 264 20.14 13.09 -8.99
N THR A 265 20.74 11.93 -9.35
CA THR A 265 20.20 11.02 -10.35
C THR A 265 19.67 9.78 -9.66
N HIS A 266 18.40 9.42 -9.93
CA HIS A 266 17.76 8.20 -9.48
C HIS A 266 17.21 7.45 -10.68
N LEU A 267 17.71 6.25 -10.90
CA LEU A 267 17.23 5.35 -11.96
C LEU A 267 16.58 4.13 -11.31
N LYS A 268 15.37 3.82 -11.75
CA LYS A 268 14.59 2.69 -11.25
C LYS A 268 14.02 1.92 -12.42
N ALA A 269 14.11 0.57 -12.39
CA ALA A 269 13.48 -0.29 -13.38
C ALA A 269 12.89 -1.52 -12.69
N GLY A 270 11.76 -1.99 -13.19
CA GLY A 270 11.08 -3.13 -12.60
C GLY A 270 10.19 -3.88 -13.58
N VAL A 271 9.93 -5.13 -13.23
CA VAL A 271 8.96 -5.99 -13.89
C VAL A 271 8.05 -6.62 -12.84
N GLU A 272 6.75 -6.63 -13.13
CA GLU A 272 5.73 -7.26 -12.32
C GLU A 272 4.90 -8.20 -13.18
N ASN A 273 4.61 -9.40 -12.67
CA ASN A 273 3.67 -10.34 -13.26
C ASN A 273 2.50 -10.54 -12.30
N ILE A 274 1.29 -10.49 -12.84
CA ILE A 274 0.05 -10.59 -12.07
C ILE A 274 -0.84 -11.63 -12.73
N LYS A 275 -1.19 -12.68 -12.01
CA LYS A 275 -2.17 -13.68 -12.41
C LYS A 275 -3.45 -13.49 -11.61
N ASN A 276 -4.60 -13.74 -12.24
CA ASN A 276 -5.93 -13.56 -11.64
C ASN A 276 -6.16 -12.11 -11.17
N TYR A 277 -5.74 -11.13 -11.98
CA TYR A 277 -5.90 -9.71 -11.65
C TYR A 277 -7.37 -9.32 -11.54
N THR A 278 -7.76 -8.71 -10.43
CA THR A 278 -9.12 -8.24 -10.19
C THR A 278 -9.24 -6.77 -10.59
N TYR A 279 -10.23 -6.46 -11.41
CA TYR A 279 -10.46 -5.12 -11.95
C TYR A 279 -11.96 -4.84 -12.08
N PHE A 280 -12.34 -3.58 -12.27
CA PHE A 280 -13.70 -3.20 -12.62
C PHE A 280 -13.87 -3.24 -14.14
N ASN A 281 -14.83 -4.01 -14.62
CA ASN A 281 -15.19 -4.05 -16.04
C ASN A 281 -15.98 -2.80 -16.47
N GLN A 282 -16.40 -2.73 -17.72
CA GLN A 282 -17.14 -1.60 -18.28
C GLN A 282 -18.53 -1.37 -17.63
N GLN A 283 -19.08 -2.38 -16.96
CA GLN A 283 -20.32 -2.29 -16.19
C GLN A 283 -20.08 -1.85 -14.74
N ALA A 284 -18.84 -1.46 -14.38
CA ALA A 284 -18.41 -1.12 -13.04
C ALA A 284 -18.63 -2.24 -12.00
N VAL A 285 -18.53 -3.50 -12.44
CA VAL A 285 -18.61 -4.69 -11.61
C VAL A 285 -17.23 -5.35 -11.55
N PRO A 286 -16.78 -5.87 -10.38
CA PRO A 286 -15.52 -6.57 -10.27
C PRO A 286 -15.48 -7.85 -11.10
N GLU A 287 -14.40 -8.01 -11.83
CA GLU A 287 -14.12 -9.16 -12.68
C GLU A 287 -12.66 -9.59 -12.50
N GLN A 288 -12.37 -10.88 -12.69
CA GLN A 288 -11.02 -11.42 -12.65
C GLN A 288 -10.53 -11.81 -14.03
N PHE A 289 -9.37 -11.29 -14.41
CA PHE A 289 -8.66 -11.76 -15.59
C PHE A 289 -7.82 -12.99 -15.24
N GLY A 290 -8.27 -14.18 -15.63
CA GLY A 290 -7.60 -15.46 -15.32
C GLY A 290 -6.24 -15.67 -16.02
N GLY A 291 -5.85 -14.79 -16.96
CA GLY A 291 -4.55 -14.81 -17.61
C GLY A 291 -3.43 -14.17 -16.76
N ASN A 292 -2.25 -14.05 -17.37
CA ASN A 292 -1.12 -13.36 -16.77
C ASN A 292 -0.93 -11.99 -17.41
N ILE A 293 -0.80 -10.96 -16.59
CA ILE A 293 -0.47 -9.59 -17.00
C ILE A 293 0.95 -9.31 -16.58
N GLN A 294 1.79 -8.87 -17.52
CA GLN A 294 3.13 -8.38 -17.25
C GLN A 294 3.15 -6.86 -17.36
N VAL A 295 3.73 -6.21 -16.35
CA VAL A 295 4.00 -4.77 -16.36
C VAL A 295 5.50 -4.56 -16.29
N VAL A 296 6.02 -3.76 -17.22
CA VAL A 296 7.42 -3.30 -17.21
C VAL A 296 7.41 -1.80 -16.98
N SER A 297 8.31 -1.31 -16.13
CA SER A 297 8.44 0.11 -15.84
C SER A 297 9.90 0.54 -15.73
N ALA A 298 10.17 1.78 -16.12
CA ALA A 298 11.46 2.43 -15.92
C ALA A 298 11.21 3.90 -15.56
N THR A 299 11.89 4.38 -14.53
CA THR A 299 11.79 5.76 -14.04
C THR A 299 13.18 6.35 -13.97
N LEU A 300 13.34 7.56 -14.49
CA LEU A 300 14.51 8.40 -14.31
C LEU A 300 14.10 9.68 -13.61
N ALA A 301 14.65 9.93 -12.44
CA ALA A 301 14.56 11.23 -11.78
C ALA A 301 15.91 11.93 -11.82
N GLN A 302 15.90 13.21 -12.18
CA GLN A 302 17.08 14.05 -12.32
C GLN A 302 16.78 15.46 -11.88
N ASP A 303 17.49 15.91 -10.85
CA ASP A 303 17.38 17.29 -10.37
C ASP A 303 18.53 18.14 -10.91
N PHE A 304 18.19 19.34 -11.36
CA PHE A 304 19.15 20.37 -11.77
C PHE A 304 19.09 21.58 -10.85
N ARG A 305 20.26 22.10 -10.51
CA ARG A 305 20.39 23.30 -9.65
C ARG A 305 21.36 24.29 -10.26
N LEU A 306 20.87 25.50 -10.49
CA LEU A 306 21.66 26.62 -11.01
C LEU A 306 21.45 27.83 -10.11
N GLY A 307 22.32 28.02 -9.10
CA GLY A 307 22.16 29.03 -8.09
C GLY A 307 20.87 28.87 -7.30
N ILE A 308 19.97 29.84 -7.40
CA ILE A 308 18.65 29.82 -6.75
C ILE A 308 17.58 29.06 -7.57
N LEU A 309 17.85 28.76 -8.83
CA LEU A 309 16.93 28.08 -9.71
C LEU A 309 17.08 26.57 -9.57
N HIS A 310 15.99 25.89 -9.26
CA HIS A 310 15.90 24.46 -9.10
C HIS A 310 14.88 23.87 -10.07
N LEU A 311 15.20 22.76 -10.69
CA LEU A 311 14.32 22.02 -11.58
C LEU A 311 14.38 20.53 -11.22
N ASP A 312 13.33 20.04 -10.62
CA ASP A 312 13.18 18.60 -10.33
C ASP A 312 12.40 17.95 -11.46
N ASN A 313 12.91 16.85 -11.98
CA ASN A 313 12.30 16.12 -13.09
C ASN A 313 12.17 14.64 -12.76
N GLU A 314 11.04 14.07 -13.13
CA GLU A 314 10.84 12.62 -13.14
C GLU A 314 10.14 12.21 -14.43
N VAL A 315 10.69 11.21 -15.08
CA VAL A 315 10.16 10.61 -16.30
C VAL A 315 9.93 9.14 -16.03
N THR A 316 8.69 8.69 -16.10
CA THR A 316 8.31 7.28 -15.96
C THR A 316 7.75 6.75 -17.27
N TRP A 317 8.37 5.72 -17.80
CA TRP A 317 7.84 4.90 -18.88
C TRP A 317 7.35 3.58 -18.32
N GLN A 318 6.17 3.14 -18.75
CA GLN A 318 5.60 1.86 -18.34
C GLN A 318 4.74 1.24 -19.43
N LYS A 319 4.62 -0.08 -19.40
CA LYS A 319 3.80 -0.82 -20.37
C LYS A 319 3.18 -2.05 -19.71
N SER A 320 1.86 -2.19 -19.87
CA SER A 320 1.11 -3.41 -19.56
C SER A 320 1.04 -4.32 -20.79
N SER A 321 1.14 -5.64 -20.60
CA SER A 321 0.90 -6.63 -21.65
C SER A 321 -0.57 -6.75 -22.04
N ASN A 322 -1.49 -6.25 -21.19
CA ASN A 322 -2.93 -6.22 -21.45
C ASN A 322 -3.49 -4.85 -21.06
N SER A 323 -3.52 -3.93 -22.01
CA SER A 323 -4.00 -2.56 -21.81
C SER A 323 -5.53 -2.45 -21.70
N THR A 324 -6.29 -3.48 -22.07
CA THR A 324 -7.75 -3.49 -21.90
C THR A 324 -8.13 -3.71 -20.44
N VAL A 325 -7.41 -4.60 -19.75
CA VAL A 325 -7.67 -4.95 -18.35
C VAL A 325 -6.92 -4.02 -17.38
N LEU A 326 -5.69 -3.65 -17.74
CA LEU A 326 -4.84 -2.76 -16.94
C LEU A 326 -4.30 -1.64 -17.84
N PRO A 327 -5.10 -0.59 -18.12
CA PRO A 327 -4.68 0.55 -18.91
C PRO A 327 -3.74 1.45 -18.09
N LEU A 328 -2.46 1.45 -18.45
CA LEU A 328 -1.43 2.30 -17.84
C LEU A 328 -1.02 3.40 -18.82
N PRO A 329 -0.84 4.65 -18.38
CA PRO A 329 -0.23 5.68 -19.21
C PRO A 329 1.19 5.25 -19.55
N THR A 330 1.51 5.22 -20.86
CA THR A 330 2.83 4.77 -21.34
C THR A 330 3.94 5.69 -20.88
N LEU A 331 3.67 6.99 -20.78
CA LEU A 331 4.63 8.00 -20.33
C LEU A 331 3.97 8.92 -19.31
N SER A 332 4.65 9.12 -18.19
CA SER A 332 4.29 10.10 -17.17
C SER A 332 5.46 11.02 -16.93
N LEU A 333 5.22 12.33 -16.91
CA LEU A 333 6.22 13.36 -16.73
C LEU A 333 5.84 14.19 -15.50
N TYR A 334 6.83 14.42 -14.63
CA TYR A 334 6.73 15.38 -13.54
C TYR A 334 7.87 16.37 -13.67
N HIS A 335 7.53 17.66 -13.67
CA HIS A 335 8.50 18.75 -13.68
C HIS A 335 8.08 19.79 -12.64
N ASN A 336 9.03 20.18 -11.80
CA ASN A 336 8.82 21.21 -10.79
C ASN A 336 9.97 22.24 -10.87
N LEU A 337 9.65 23.42 -11.39
CA LEU A 337 10.58 24.55 -11.47
C LEU A 337 10.30 25.53 -10.34
N TYR A 338 11.30 25.79 -9.49
CA TYR A 338 11.13 26.70 -8.34
C TYR A 338 12.39 27.48 -8.02
N LEU A 339 12.23 28.53 -7.23
CA LEU A 339 13.31 29.34 -6.69
C LEU A 339 13.48 29.02 -5.21
N ASP A 340 14.72 28.74 -4.81
CA ASP A 340 15.10 28.52 -3.41
C ASP A 340 16.11 29.58 -3.02
N PHE A 341 15.69 30.53 -2.13
CA PHE A 341 16.52 31.60 -1.66
C PHE A 341 16.28 31.85 -0.16
N LYS A 342 17.35 32.24 0.53
CA LYS A 342 17.26 32.67 1.93
C LYS A 342 16.78 34.07 2.01
N LEU A 343 15.70 34.31 2.74
CA LEU A 343 15.34 35.64 3.22
C LEU A 343 16.27 35.98 4.40
N ALA A 344 17.02 37.09 4.28
CA ALA A 344 17.93 37.57 5.31
C ALA A 344 17.16 38.24 6.47
#